data_14544586b81a3e0c21236795db454c0a
#
_entry.id   14544586b81a3e0c21236795db454c0a
#
_cell.length_a   1.000
_cell.length_b   1.000
_cell.length_c   1.000
_cell.angle_alpha   90.00
_cell.angle_beta   90.00
_cell.angle_gamma   90.00
#
_symmetry.space_group_name_H-M   'P 1'
#
loop_
_entity.id
_entity.type
_entity.pdbx_description
1 polymer ?
#
loop_
_entity_poly.entity_id
_entity_poly.type
_entity_poly.pdbx_seq_one_letter_code
_entity_poly.pdbx_strand_id
1 'polypeptide(L)'
;MNPIDLRSDTVTPPTERMRKAMAEAEVGDDVYGEDPTVRRLEDLAADRTGKAAALLVASGTMANLVCQLVHCGRGDEMILGDQSHIFHYEQGGSAAVGGIHPRTVPNRPDGTIDPVVIEAAVRADDVHFPRSRLLVLENTHNRCNGSPLGATYMNRVAETAGRCRLKIHVDGARLFNAAVALGCPAADLVARADSVSFCLSKGLSAPVGSMVCGSREFVTEARRARKVLGGGMRQAGIIAAAGIVALTEMVDRLAEDHVNARRLAEGLDGIEGLSADPAAVHTNIVFFEIADRRTTAAALAAALAAAGVLVLALDPYRLRAVTHYPLTGADIERTLAVVRSCLGN
;
A
#
# COMPACT_ATOMS: atom_id res chain seq x y z
N MET A 1 -17.07 -24.46 -6.17
CA MET A 1 -15.70 -24.06 -5.77
C MET A 1 -15.71 -22.55 -5.54
N ASN A 2 -14.95 -22.05 -4.57
CA ASN A 2 -14.79 -20.60 -4.44
C ASN A 2 -14.05 -20.06 -5.66
N PRO A 3 -14.38 -18.85 -6.14
CA PRO A 3 -13.67 -18.23 -7.26
C PRO A 3 -12.20 -17.95 -6.90
N ILE A 4 -11.31 -18.00 -7.88
CA ILE A 4 -9.94 -17.49 -7.77
C ILE A 4 -10.03 -15.97 -7.88
N ASP A 5 -9.87 -15.27 -6.75
CA ASP A 5 -10.04 -13.82 -6.70
C ASP A 5 -8.68 -13.11 -6.77
N LEU A 6 -8.37 -12.56 -7.94
CA LEU A 6 -7.16 -11.80 -8.23
C LEU A 6 -7.42 -10.28 -8.34
N ARG A 7 -8.57 -9.79 -7.88
CA ARG A 7 -8.90 -8.35 -8.02
C ARG A 7 -7.98 -7.47 -7.19
N SER A 8 -7.66 -7.90 -5.96
CA SER A 8 -6.83 -7.15 -5.01
C SER A 8 -6.42 -8.04 -3.83
N ASP A 9 -5.28 -7.78 -3.22
CA ASP A 9 -4.89 -8.38 -1.94
C ASP A 9 -5.74 -7.89 -0.75
N THR A 10 -6.60 -6.91 -0.95
CA THR A 10 -7.60 -6.47 0.05
C THR A 10 -8.73 -7.49 0.28
N VAL A 11 -8.88 -8.49 -0.59
CA VAL A 11 -9.82 -9.60 -0.41
C VAL A 11 -9.23 -10.77 0.38
N THR A 12 -7.97 -10.69 0.78
CA THR A 12 -7.28 -11.73 1.53
C THR A 12 -7.98 -12.00 2.86
N PRO A 13 -8.43 -13.25 3.12
CA PRO A 13 -9.09 -13.58 4.39
C PRO A 13 -8.06 -13.73 5.51
N PRO A 14 -8.47 -13.50 6.78
CA PRO A 14 -7.63 -13.80 7.92
C PRO A 14 -7.37 -15.31 8.05
N THR A 15 -6.12 -15.66 8.41
CA THR A 15 -5.73 -17.04 8.64
C THR A 15 -6.43 -17.63 9.88
N GLU A 16 -6.48 -18.96 9.99
CA GLU A 16 -7.02 -19.62 11.19
C GLU A 16 -6.24 -19.24 12.45
N ARG A 17 -4.92 -19.02 12.33
CA ARG A 17 -4.08 -18.52 13.42
C ARG A 17 -4.50 -17.13 13.88
N MET A 18 -4.82 -16.23 12.94
CA MET A 18 -5.35 -14.90 13.26
C MET A 18 -6.71 -14.99 13.95
N ARG A 19 -7.64 -15.81 13.44
CA ARG A 19 -8.96 -16.00 14.04
C ARG A 19 -8.86 -16.47 15.49
N LYS A 20 -7.96 -17.44 15.76
CA LYS A 20 -7.70 -17.90 17.11
C LYS A 20 -7.10 -16.80 17.99
N ALA A 21 -6.08 -16.08 17.50
CA ALA A 21 -5.45 -15.00 18.24
C ALA A 21 -6.45 -13.87 18.59
N MET A 22 -7.36 -13.55 17.66
CA MET A 22 -8.42 -12.56 17.91
C MET A 22 -9.40 -13.00 19.00
N ALA A 23 -9.79 -14.29 19.00
CA ALA A 23 -10.71 -14.85 19.99
C ALA A 23 -10.09 -14.92 21.41
N GLU A 24 -8.78 -15.06 21.51
CA GLU A 24 -8.04 -15.21 22.76
C GLU A 24 -7.32 -13.90 23.20
N ALA A 25 -7.55 -12.78 22.49
CA ALA A 25 -6.86 -11.53 22.74
C ALA A 25 -7.15 -10.97 24.13
N GLU A 26 -6.09 -10.63 24.87
CA GLU A 26 -6.20 -9.80 26.06
C GLU A 26 -6.51 -8.35 25.64
N VAL A 27 -7.50 -7.73 26.28
CA VAL A 27 -8.01 -6.41 25.87
C VAL A 27 -8.08 -5.44 27.04
N GLY A 28 -8.03 -4.16 26.71
CA GLY A 28 -8.25 -3.03 27.59
C GLY A 28 -8.75 -1.83 26.79
N ASP A 29 -8.89 -0.67 27.38
CA ASP A 29 -9.30 0.53 26.64
C ASP A 29 -8.09 1.21 25.98
N ASP A 30 -8.03 1.17 24.62
CA ASP A 30 -6.93 1.80 23.85
C ASP A 30 -6.91 3.33 24.01
N VAL A 31 -8.05 4.00 24.26
CA VAL A 31 -8.07 5.45 24.46
C VAL A 31 -7.38 5.84 25.78
N TYR A 32 -7.48 4.98 26.80
CA TYR A 32 -6.71 5.15 28.04
C TYR A 32 -5.28 4.59 27.93
N GLY A 33 -4.93 3.95 26.82
CA GLY A 33 -3.64 3.29 26.65
C GLY A 33 -3.50 2.00 27.48
N GLU A 34 -4.60 1.35 27.81
CA GLU A 34 -4.63 0.18 28.70
C GLU A 34 -4.73 -1.15 27.94
N ASP A 35 -4.99 -1.14 26.62
CA ASP A 35 -5.06 -2.38 25.83
C ASP A 35 -3.65 -2.96 25.60
N PRO A 36 -3.31 -4.11 26.23
CA PRO A 36 -1.96 -4.65 26.16
C PRO A 36 -1.62 -5.21 24.79
N THR A 37 -2.62 -5.72 24.05
CA THR A 37 -2.44 -6.29 22.71
C THR A 37 -2.22 -5.19 21.66
N VAL A 38 -2.91 -4.06 21.78
CA VAL A 38 -2.65 -2.88 20.94
C VAL A 38 -1.23 -2.37 21.18
N ARG A 39 -0.81 -2.19 22.43
CA ARG A 39 0.57 -1.75 22.75
C ARG A 39 1.61 -2.67 22.15
N ARG A 40 1.43 -3.99 22.31
CA ARG A 40 2.35 -4.98 21.74
C ARG A 40 2.43 -4.88 20.22
N LEU A 41 1.29 -4.66 19.52
CA LEU A 41 1.29 -4.45 18.07
C LEU A 41 2.00 -3.15 17.70
N GLU A 42 1.75 -2.04 18.43
CA GLU A 42 2.38 -0.74 18.18
C GLU A 42 3.90 -0.83 18.39
N ASP A 43 4.38 -1.48 19.46
CA ASP A 43 5.80 -1.72 19.70
C ASP A 43 6.44 -2.56 18.58
N LEU A 44 5.78 -3.66 18.16
CA LEU A 44 6.27 -4.50 17.07
C LEU A 44 6.34 -3.74 15.74
N ALA A 45 5.35 -2.91 15.44
CA ALA A 45 5.33 -2.10 14.22
C ALA A 45 6.43 -1.04 14.21
N ALA A 46 6.69 -0.41 15.36
CA ALA A 46 7.79 0.53 15.55
C ALA A 46 9.15 -0.16 15.31
N ASP A 47 9.36 -1.33 15.92
CA ASP A 47 10.58 -2.14 15.76
C ASP A 47 10.79 -2.54 14.31
N ARG A 48 9.76 -3.09 13.63
CA ARG A 48 9.83 -3.52 12.22
C ARG A 48 10.16 -2.40 11.25
N THR A 49 9.79 -1.16 11.57
CA THR A 49 10.05 0.03 10.74
C THR A 49 11.24 0.85 11.20
N GLY A 50 11.88 0.49 12.33
CA GLY A 50 12.96 1.25 12.92
C GLY A 50 12.52 2.65 13.39
N LYS A 51 11.23 2.85 13.68
CA LYS A 51 10.68 4.10 14.20
C LYS A 51 10.56 4.06 15.71
N ALA A 52 10.49 5.24 16.34
CA ALA A 52 10.46 5.35 17.80
C ALA A 52 9.10 4.99 18.43
N ALA A 53 8.02 5.04 17.64
CA ALA A 53 6.67 4.71 18.08
C ALA A 53 5.77 4.40 16.87
N ALA A 54 4.63 3.75 17.15
CA ALA A 54 3.59 3.47 16.16
C ALA A 54 2.19 3.69 16.74
N LEU A 55 1.19 3.69 15.85
CA LEU A 55 -0.23 3.86 16.15
C LEU A 55 -1.06 2.95 15.25
N LEU A 56 -1.94 2.15 15.87
CA LEU A 56 -2.95 1.38 15.14
C LEU A 56 -4.09 2.30 14.67
N VAL A 57 -4.46 2.18 13.40
CA VAL A 57 -5.59 2.90 12.78
C VAL A 57 -6.46 1.94 11.98
N ALA A 58 -7.71 2.32 11.70
CA ALA A 58 -8.69 1.44 11.09
C ALA A 58 -8.38 1.06 9.63
N SER A 59 -7.70 1.92 8.86
CA SER A 59 -7.47 1.70 7.42
C SER A 59 -6.25 2.45 6.92
N GLY A 60 -5.75 2.09 5.72
CA GLY A 60 -4.66 2.80 5.03
C GLY A 60 -5.02 4.25 4.71
N THR A 61 -6.25 4.51 4.27
CA THR A 61 -6.75 5.87 4.01
C THR A 61 -6.70 6.72 5.28
N MET A 62 -7.14 6.18 6.43
CA MET A 62 -7.03 6.88 7.71
C MET A 62 -5.56 7.10 8.09
N ALA A 63 -4.69 6.11 7.88
CA ALA A 63 -3.26 6.21 8.16
C ALA A 63 -2.61 7.38 7.41
N ASN A 64 -2.84 7.44 6.10
CA ASN A 64 -2.32 8.51 5.25
C ASN A 64 -2.88 9.87 5.66
N LEU A 65 -4.19 9.97 5.90
CA LEU A 65 -4.82 11.23 6.29
C LEU A 65 -4.31 11.70 7.67
N VAL A 66 -4.16 10.81 8.64
CA VAL A 66 -3.55 11.12 9.94
C VAL A 66 -2.15 11.71 9.76
N CYS A 67 -1.30 11.08 8.94
CA CYS A 67 0.04 11.57 8.67
C CYS A 67 0.03 12.97 8.03
N GLN A 68 -0.86 13.19 7.06
CA GLN A 68 -1.01 14.50 6.42
C GLN A 68 -1.44 15.58 7.42
N LEU A 69 -2.43 15.29 8.28
CA LEU A 69 -2.92 16.23 9.30
C LEU A 69 -1.89 16.60 10.35
N VAL A 70 -0.90 15.72 10.61
CA VAL A 70 0.20 16.03 11.54
C VAL A 70 1.29 16.86 10.88
N HIS A 71 1.58 16.60 9.61
CA HIS A 71 2.66 17.30 8.89
C HIS A 71 2.23 18.65 8.29
N CYS A 72 0.95 18.83 8.00
CA CYS A 72 0.41 19.99 7.31
C CYS A 72 -0.73 20.63 8.08
N GLY A 73 -0.76 21.97 8.10
CA GLY A 73 -1.92 22.75 8.49
C GLY A 73 -2.84 23.06 7.31
N ARG A 74 -4.00 23.65 7.61
CA ARG A 74 -4.92 24.12 6.56
C ARG A 74 -4.24 25.20 5.71
N GLY A 75 -4.31 25.05 4.38
CA GLY A 75 -3.68 25.96 3.42
C GLY A 75 -2.22 25.61 3.10
N ASP A 76 -1.61 24.65 3.81
CA ASP A 76 -0.30 24.13 3.42
C ASP A 76 -0.41 23.23 2.16
N GLU A 77 0.70 23.03 1.48
CA GLU A 77 0.82 22.19 0.29
C GLU A 77 1.61 20.92 0.57
N MET A 78 1.10 19.78 0.07
CA MET A 78 1.89 18.54 -0.04
C MET A 78 2.21 18.24 -1.50
N ILE A 79 3.43 17.82 -1.76
CA ILE A 79 3.94 17.37 -3.07
C ILE A 79 3.86 15.85 -3.10
N LEU A 80 3.28 15.27 -4.17
CA LEU A 80 3.14 13.83 -4.35
C LEU A 80 3.15 13.46 -5.82
N GLY A 81 3.39 12.19 -6.13
CA GLY A 81 3.32 11.70 -7.51
C GLY A 81 1.90 11.76 -8.07
N ASP A 82 1.77 12.01 -9.37
CA ASP A 82 0.50 12.07 -10.09
C ASP A 82 -0.21 10.71 -10.19
N GLN A 83 0.49 9.59 -9.88
CA GLN A 83 -0.06 8.24 -9.80
C GLN A 83 -0.32 7.77 -8.36
N SER A 84 -0.13 8.62 -7.36
CA SER A 84 -0.25 8.25 -5.94
C SER A 84 -1.67 7.83 -5.55
N HIS A 85 -1.78 6.80 -4.70
CA HIS A 85 -3.05 6.32 -4.15
C HIS A 85 -3.81 7.43 -3.40
N ILE A 86 -3.11 8.23 -2.61
CA ILE A 86 -3.66 9.38 -1.88
C ILE A 86 -4.40 10.33 -2.82
N PHE A 87 -3.86 10.57 -4.01
CA PHE A 87 -4.47 11.49 -4.97
C PHE A 87 -5.69 10.88 -5.68
N HIS A 88 -5.63 9.58 -6.04
CA HIS A 88 -6.66 8.95 -6.86
C HIS A 88 -7.80 8.28 -6.09
N TYR A 89 -7.51 7.71 -4.90
CA TYR A 89 -8.41 6.72 -4.28
C TYR A 89 -8.82 7.01 -2.83
N GLU A 90 -8.51 8.19 -2.29
CA GLU A 90 -8.82 8.55 -0.90
C GLU A 90 -9.87 9.67 -0.80
N GLN A 91 -10.77 9.72 -1.77
CA GLN A 91 -11.95 10.61 -1.78
C GLN A 91 -11.60 12.10 -1.60
N GLY A 92 -10.40 12.51 -2.02
CA GLY A 92 -9.92 13.89 -1.84
C GLY A 92 -9.78 14.30 -0.37
N GLY A 93 -9.54 13.34 0.54
CA GLY A 93 -9.51 13.56 1.99
C GLY A 93 -8.52 14.62 2.43
N SER A 94 -7.39 14.75 1.75
CA SER A 94 -6.40 15.81 1.98
C SER A 94 -7.03 17.21 1.93
N ALA A 95 -7.82 17.47 0.91
CA ALA A 95 -8.51 18.76 0.73
C ALA A 95 -9.79 18.85 1.58
N ALA A 96 -10.63 17.81 1.53
CA ALA A 96 -11.95 17.82 2.16
C ALA A 96 -11.89 17.89 3.69
N VAL A 97 -10.95 17.18 4.30
CA VAL A 97 -10.80 17.10 5.77
C VAL A 97 -9.64 17.96 6.23
N GLY A 98 -8.47 17.83 5.61
CA GLY A 98 -7.24 18.52 6.01
C GLY A 98 -7.20 19.98 5.57
N GLY A 99 -7.89 20.35 4.48
CA GLY A 99 -7.70 21.63 3.83
C GLY A 99 -6.29 21.81 3.26
N ILE A 100 -5.65 20.68 2.92
CA ILE A 100 -4.28 20.61 2.42
C ILE A 100 -4.34 20.65 0.88
N HIS A 101 -3.49 21.47 0.27
CA HIS A 101 -3.40 21.58 -1.18
C HIS A 101 -2.51 20.47 -1.77
N PRO A 102 -3.05 19.50 -2.54
CA PRO A 102 -2.22 18.51 -3.20
C PRO A 102 -1.60 19.10 -4.48
N ARG A 103 -0.28 19.03 -4.61
CA ARG A 103 0.47 19.37 -5.80
C ARG A 103 1.08 18.11 -6.40
N THR A 104 0.54 17.66 -7.52
CA THR A 104 1.06 16.48 -8.21
C THR A 104 2.27 16.81 -9.07
N VAL A 105 3.20 15.87 -9.13
CA VAL A 105 4.36 15.86 -10.01
C VAL A 105 4.43 14.50 -10.73
N PRO A 106 5.02 14.43 -11.94
CA PRO A 106 5.03 13.17 -12.70
C PRO A 106 5.76 12.03 -11.96
N ASN A 107 5.13 10.87 -11.85
CA ASN A 107 5.81 9.62 -11.55
C ASN A 107 6.48 9.07 -12.82
N ARG A 108 7.64 8.46 -12.67
CA ARG A 108 8.22 7.58 -13.68
C ARG A 108 7.50 6.22 -13.65
N PRO A 109 7.63 5.38 -14.70
CA PRO A 109 6.98 4.05 -14.74
C PRO A 109 7.34 3.14 -13.56
N ASP A 110 8.52 3.32 -12.96
CA ASP A 110 8.99 2.61 -11.78
C ASP A 110 8.49 3.20 -10.44
N GLY A 111 7.59 4.17 -10.47
CA GLY A 111 7.04 4.84 -9.30
C GLY A 111 7.93 5.93 -8.71
N THR A 112 9.14 6.13 -9.21
CA THR A 112 10.03 7.19 -8.73
C THR A 112 9.55 8.57 -9.19
N ILE A 113 9.92 9.60 -8.43
CA ILE A 113 9.80 11.02 -8.81
C ILE A 113 11.23 11.57 -8.97
N ASP A 114 11.47 12.33 -10.04
CA ASP A 114 12.79 12.95 -10.22
C ASP A 114 13.05 13.98 -9.11
N PRO A 115 14.19 13.89 -8.38
CA PRO A 115 14.54 14.87 -7.36
C PRO A 115 14.58 16.32 -7.88
N VAL A 116 14.95 16.53 -9.13
CA VAL A 116 14.93 17.88 -9.77
C VAL A 116 13.50 18.39 -9.89
N VAL A 117 12.56 17.52 -10.22
CA VAL A 117 11.13 17.88 -10.32
C VAL A 117 10.54 18.18 -8.93
N ILE A 118 10.96 17.41 -7.90
CA ILE A 118 10.55 17.69 -6.51
C ILE A 118 11.03 19.09 -6.11
N GLU A 119 12.30 19.41 -6.32
CA GLU A 119 12.89 20.70 -5.96
C GLU A 119 12.20 21.86 -6.70
N ALA A 120 11.95 21.71 -8.00
CA ALA A 120 11.23 22.70 -8.82
C ALA A 120 9.75 22.87 -8.41
N ALA A 121 9.15 21.88 -7.74
CA ALA A 121 7.80 21.95 -7.26
C ALA A 121 7.66 22.74 -5.94
N VAL A 122 8.73 22.94 -5.19
CA VAL A 122 8.70 23.69 -3.92
C VAL A 122 8.44 25.16 -4.19
N ARG A 123 7.46 25.73 -3.49
CA ARG A 123 7.08 27.13 -3.64
C ARG A 123 8.01 28.06 -2.89
N ALA A 124 8.23 29.25 -3.45
CA ALA A 124 8.87 30.33 -2.72
C ALA A 124 8.00 30.77 -1.51
N ASP A 125 8.63 31.28 -0.46
CA ASP A 125 7.90 31.89 0.66
C ASP A 125 7.38 33.27 0.25
N ASP A 126 6.18 33.26 -0.35
CA ASP A 126 5.49 34.45 -0.91
C ASP A 126 4.01 34.33 -0.53
N VAL A 127 3.37 35.49 -0.29
CA VAL A 127 1.95 35.58 0.12
C VAL A 127 0.97 35.00 -0.91
N HIS A 128 1.39 34.85 -2.16
CA HIS A 128 0.57 34.33 -3.25
C HIS A 128 0.53 32.78 -3.27
N PHE A 129 1.40 32.08 -2.50
CA PHE A 129 1.58 30.65 -2.60
C PHE A 129 1.28 29.90 -1.29
N PRO A 130 0.69 28.71 -1.36
CA PRO A 130 0.67 27.81 -0.21
C PRO A 130 2.10 27.40 0.17
N ARG A 131 2.34 27.14 1.44
CA ARG A 131 3.65 26.65 1.90
C ARG A 131 3.80 25.17 1.61
N SER A 132 4.80 24.79 0.81
CA SER A 132 5.16 23.38 0.61
C SER A 132 5.75 22.82 1.91
N ARG A 133 5.10 21.78 2.49
CA ARG A 133 5.47 21.20 3.80
C ARG A 133 5.84 19.75 3.75
N LEU A 134 5.17 18.99 2.89
CA LEU A 134 5.22 17.54 2.89
C LEU A 134 5.54 17.01 1.48
N LEU A 135 6.46 16.07 1.41
CA LEU A 135 6.67 15.20 0.26
C LEU A 135 6.09 13.82 0.60
N VAL A 136 5.25 13.29 -0.28
CA VAL A 136 4.68 11.95 -0.14
C VAL A 136 5.23 11.04 -1.21
N LEU A 137 5.73 9.86 -0.80
CA LEU A 137 6.17 8.77 -1.67
C LEU A 137 5.31 7.54 -1.40
N GLU A 138 5.17 6.66 -2.39
CA GLU A 138 4.39 5.41 -2.26
C GLU A 138 5.28 4.18 -2.49
N ASN A 139 5.29 3.22 -1.56
CA ASN A 139 6.14 2.02 -1.61
C ASN A 139 5.42 0.77 -1.03
N THR A 140 5.13 -0.28 -1.84
CA THR A 140 5.33 -0.34 -3.29
C THR A 140 4.31 0.52 -4.02
N HIS A 141 4.65 1.01 -5.22
CA HIS A 141 3.78 1.93 -5.92
C HIS A 141 2.66 1.19 -6.69
N ASN A 142 1.42 1.32 -6.22
CA ASN A 142 0.27 0.55 -6.71
C ASN A 142 0.00 0.72 -8.22
N ARG A 143 0.04 1.94 -8.74
CA ARG A 143 -0.24 2.23 -10.16
C ARG A 143 0.98 2.09 -11.08
N CYS A 144 2.17 1.96 -10.50
CA CYS A 144 3.43 1.74 -11.21
C CYS A 144 3.94 0.31 -10.97
N ASN A 145 3.16 -0.69 -11.42
CA ASN A 145 3.47 -2.13 -11.40
C ASN A 145 3.81 -2.73 -10.03
N GLY A 146 3.37 -2.11 -8.92
CA GLY A 146 3.80 -2.57 -7.60
C GLY A 146 5.32 -2.44 -7.39
N SER A 147 5.97 -1.52 -8.11
CA SER A 147 7.42 -1.35 -8.08
C SER A 147 7.90 -0.93 -6.69
N PRO A 148 8.97 -1.54 -6.16
CA PRO A 148 9.57 -1.17 -4.90
C PRO A 148 10.56 -0.02 -5.07
N LEU A 149 10.53 0.95 -4.16
CA LEU A 149 11.51 2.03 -4.08
C LEU A 149 12.64 1.63 -3.12
N GLY A 150 13.84 1.45 -3.65
CA GLY A 150 15.01 1.01 -2.87
C GLY A 150 15.65 2.13 -2.04
N ALA A 151 16.42 1.74 -1.02
CA ALA A 151 17.05 2.66 -0.05
C ALA A 151 17.94 3.73 -0.73
N THR A 152 18.65 3.40 -1.79
CA THR A 152 19.48 4.37 -2.54
C THR A 152 18.64 5.53 -3.10
N TYR A 153 17.47 5.22 -3.70
CA TYR A 153 16.55 6.24 -4.18
C TYR A 153 15.96 7.04 -3.00
N MET A 154 15.51 6.37 -1.95
CA MET A 154 14.95 7.00 -0.77
C MET A 154 15.93 7.98 -0.10
N ASN A 155 17.21 7.63 -0.01
CA ASN A 155 18.25 8.51 0.51
C ASN A 155 18.45 9.75 -0.36
N ARG A 156 18.51 9.59 -1.69
CA ARG A 156 18.64 10.71 -2.63
C ARG A 156 17.46 11.69 -2.54
N VAL A 157 16.24 11.17 -2.44
CA VAL A 157 15.04 12.00 -2.27
C VAL A 157 15.06 12.70 -0.92
N ALA A 158 15.51 12.02 0.15
CA ALA A 158 15.61 12.60 1.48
C ALA A 158 16.62 13.78 1.55
N GLU A 159 17.72 13.69 0.82
CA GLU A 159 18.66 14.82 0.68
C GLU A 159 18.00 16.04 0.02
N THR A 160 17.22 15.80 -1.04
CA THR A 160 16.48 16.87 -1.72
C THR A 160 15.40 17.46 -0.79
N ALA A 161 14.60 16.64 -0.14
CA ALA A 161 13.60 17.09 0.81
C ALA A 161 14.22 17.89 1.97
N GLY A 162 15.39 17.48 2.47
CA GLY A 162 16.14 18.19 3.52
C GLY A 162 16.59 19.59 3.08
N ARG A 163 17.13 19.72 1.85
CA ARG A 163 17.47 21.05 1.29
C ARG A 163 16.24 21.94 1.16
N CYS A 164 15.11 21.35 0.79
CA CYS A 164 13.84 22.05 0.62
C CYS A 164 13.03 22.24 1.91
N ARG A 165 13.52 21.73 3.05
CA ARG A 165 12.82 21.74 4.34
C ARG A 165 11.45 21.06 4.33
N LEU A 166 11.26 20.06 3.46
CA LEU A 166 10.07 19.24 3.40
C LEU A 166 10.17 18.08 4.41
N LYS A 167 9.05 17.75 5.05
CA LYS A 167 8.86 16.48 5.72
C LYS A 167 8.62 15.38 4.68
N ILE A 168 8.94 14.13 5.03
CA ILE A 168 8.70 12.96 4.16
C ILE A 168 7.72 12.02 4.83
N HIS A 169 6.62 11.74 4.15
CA HIS A 169 5.72 10.63 4.47
C HIS A 169 5.85 9.54 3.40
N VAL A 170 5.93 8.28 3.83
CA VAL A 170 5.88 7.12 2.94
C VAL A 170 4.53 6.42 3.12
N ASP A 171 3.68 6.47 2.08
CA ASP A 171 2.58 5.54 1.95
C ASP A 171 3.16 4.16 1.63
N GLY A 172 3.35 3.40 2.68
CA GLY A 172 3.91 2.05 2.64
C GLY A 172 2.83 0.98 2.67
N ALA A 173 1.66 1.20 2.03
CA ALA A 173 0.55 0.25 2.07
C ALA A 173 0.96 -1.20 1.80
N ARG A 174 2.06 -1.40 1.05
CA ARG A 174 2.70 -2.70 0.78
C ARG A 174 4.22 -2.67 1.08
N LEU A 175 4.63 -1.98 2.14
CA LEU A 175 6.04 -1.81 2.51
C LEU A 175 6.77 -3.15 2.66
N PHE A 176 6.12 -4.14 3.25
CA PHE A 176 6.73 -5.47 3.44
C PHE A 176 6.88 -6.24 2.12
N ASN A 177 6.02 -6.01 1.12
CA ASN A 177 6.27 -6.52 -0.24
C ASN A 177 7.55 -5.89 -0.83
N ALA A 178 7.77 -4.58 -0.64
CA ALA A 178 9.01 -3.94 -1.09
C ALA A 178 10.24 -4.53 -0.38
N ALA A 179 10.17 -4.70 0.94
CA ALA A 179 11.26 -5.26 1.75
C ALA A 179 11.64 -6.67 1.30
N VAL A 180 10.65 -7.55 1.12
CA VAL A 180 10.85 -8.93 0.63
C VAL A 180 11.41 -8.95 -0.78
N ALA A 181 10.87 -8.14 -1.70
CA ALA A 181 11.34 -8.07 -3.08
C ALA A 181 12.80 -7.56 -3.21
N LEU A 182 13.19 -6.65 -2.33
CA LEU A 182 14.54 -6.07 -2.32
C LEU A 182 15.52 -6.82 -1.42
N GLY A 183 15.06 -7.83 -0.65
CA GLY A 183 15.89 -8.62 0.25
C GLY A 183 16.51 -7.79 1.38
N CYS A 184 15.80 -6.78 1.89
CA CYS A 184 16.29 -5.89 2.95
C CYS A 184 15.23 -5.66 4.04
N PRO A 185 15.64 -5.23 5.25
CA PRO A 185 14.69 -4.83 6.29
C PRO A 185 13.80 -3.67 5.83
N ALA A 186 12.52 -3.68 6.21
CA ALA A 186 11.60 -2.57 5.93
C ALA A 186 12.10 -1.25 6.53
N ALA A 187 12.80 -1.30 7.66
CA ALA A 187 13.42 -0.16 8.33
C ALA A 187 14.38 0.61 7.40
N ASP A 188 15.15 -0.08 6.56
CA ASP A 188 16.12 0.55 5.66
C ASP A 188 15.43 1.39 4.58
N LEU A 189 14.25 0.95 4.13
CA LEU A 189 13.47 1.64 3.11
C LEU A 189 12.83 2.94 3.61
N VAL A 190 12.64 3.05 4.93
CA VAL A 190 11.95 4.20 5.55
C VAL A 190 12.84 4.95 6.55
N ALA A 191 14.14 4.62 6.62
CA ALA A 191 15.07 5.20 7.60
C ALA A 191 15.06 6.74 7.61
N ARG A 192 14.96 7.35 6.43
CA ARG A 192 14.99 8.81 6.23
C ARG A 192 13.60 9.47 6.18
N ALA A 193 12.52 8.71 6.30
CA ALA A 193 11.15 9.24 6.34
C ALA A 193 10.80 9.75 7.75
N ASP A 194 10.07 10.88 7.83
CA ASP A 194 9.55 11.41 9.10
C ASP A 194 8.38 10.55 9.60
N SER A 195 7.58 10.01 8.68
CA SER A 195 6.51 9.07 9.00
C SER A 195 6.35 8.03 7.89
N VAL A 196 5.83 6.88 8.27
CA VAL A 196 5.43 5.81 7.34
C VAL A 196 4.10 5.21 7.80
N SER A 197 3.25 4.87 6.84
CA SER A 197 2.07 4.03 7.05
C SER A 197 2.26 2.68 6.38
N PHE A 198 1.63 1.61 6.89
CA PHE A 198 1.52 0.34 6.17
C PHE A 198 0.22 -0.40 6.52
N CYS A 199 -0.30 -1.17 5.56
CA CYS A 199 -1.53 -1.92 5.75
C CYS A 199 -1.24 -3.31 6.33
N LEU A 200 -2.02 -3.69 7.35
CA LEU A 200 -2.12 -5.07 7.84
C LEU A 200 -3.13 -5.89 7.01
N SER A 201 -4.12 -5.21 6.43
CA SER A 201 -5.30 -5.77 5.77
C SER A 201 -5.15 -5.95 4.26
N LYS A 202 -3.96 -6.30 3.79
CA LYS A 202 -3.66 -6.65 2.39
C LYS A 202 -2.94 -8.01 2.36
N GLY A 203 -1.82 -8.14 1.67
CA GLY A 203 -1.03 -9.37 1.61
C GLY A 203 -0.63 -9.95 2.98
N LEU A 204 -0.62 -9.14 4.03
CA LEU A 204 -0.39 -9.60 5.41
C LEU A 204 -1.61 -10.28 6.06
N SER A 205 -2.76 -10.34 5.39
CA SER A 205 -3.96 -11.12 5.74
C SER A 205 -4.72 -10.70 7.00
N ALA A 206 -4.36 -9.65 7.72
CA ALA A 206 -5.21 -9.20 8.82
C ALA A 206 -6.55 -8.70 8.28
N PRO A 207 -7.67 -8.91 9.01
CA PRO A 207 -9.00 -8.58 8.48
C PRO A 207 -9.24 -7.08 8.34
N VAL A 208 -8.51 -6.26 9.10
CA VAL A 208 -8.67 -4.80 9.16
C VAL A 208 -7.43 -4.19 9.81
N GLY A 209 -7.17 -2.92 9.52
CA GLY A 209 -6.17 -2.13 10.20
C GLY A 209 -4.94 -1.79 9.37
N SER A 210 -4.31 -0.71 9.79
CA SER A 210 -3.03 -0.21 9.28
C SER A 210 -2.25 0.39 10.44
N MET A 211 -0.96 0.56 10.24
CA MET A 211 -0.07 1.19 11.22
C MET A 211 0.43 2.53 10.69
N VAL A 212 0.60 3.48 11.60
CA VAL A 212 1.29 4.75 11.40
C VAL A 212 2.51 4.74 12.31
N CYS A 213 3.71 4.97 11.76
CA CYS A 213 4.95 4.94 12.53
C CYS A 213 5.76 6.23 12.32
N GLY A 214 6.44 6.71 13.40
CA GLY A 214 7.23 7.92 13.37
C GLY A 214 7.96 8.17 14.69
N SER A 215 8.30 9.45 14.97
CA SER A 215 8.82 9.83 16.28
C SER A 215 7.74 9.73 17.36
N ARG A 216 8.11 9.76 18.63
CA ARG A 216 7.15 9.74 19.75
C ARG A 216 6.24 10.96 19.74
N GLU A 217 6.80 12.13 19.43
CA GLU A 217 6.07 13.40 19.30
C GLU A 217 5.08 13.34 18.16
N PHE A 218 5.51 12.83 17.00
CA PHE A 218 4.65 12.63 15.83
C PHE A 218 3.47 11.70 16.16
N VAL A 219 3.73 10.57 16.81
CA VAL A 219 2.68 9.59 17.16
C VAL A 219 1.71 10.16 18.20
N THR A 220 2.18 11.03 19.11
CA THR A 220 1.31 11.74 20.05
C THR A 220 0.29 12.62 19.32
N GLU A 221 0.71 13.38 18.34
CA GLU A 221 -0.18 14.20 17.52
C GLU A 221 -1.05 13.34 16.55
N ALA A 222 -0.48 12.26 16.02
CA ALA A 222 -1.21 11.29 15.22
C ALA A 222 -2.38 10.65 15.98
N ARG A 223 -2.23 10.39 17.26
CA ARG A 223 -3.29 9.87 18.14
C ARG A 223 -4.45 10.87 18.30
N ARG A 224 -4.15 12.19 18.34
CA ARG A 224 -5.16 13.26 18.33
C ARG A 224 -5.89 13.33 16.99
N ALA A 225 -5.13 13.29 15.87
CA ALA A 225 -5.69 13.28 14.54
C ALA A 225 -6.59 12.04 14.31
N ARG A 226 -6.14 10.83 14.74
CA ARG A 226 -6.97 9.62 14.72
C ARG A 226 -8.29 9.82 15.48
N LYS A 227 -8.25 10.48 16.65
CA LYS A 227 -9.45 10.73 17.47
C LYS A 227 -10.46 11.62 16.75
N VAL A 228 -9.99 12.70 16.14
CA VAL A 228 -10.84 13.64 15.36
C VAL A 228 -11.52 12.94 14.19
N LEU A 229 -10.82 12.01 13.52
CA LEU A 229 -11.33 11.22 12.40
C LEU A 229 -12.29 10.07 12.83
N GLY A 230 -12.60 9.96 14.13
CA GLY A 230 -13.48 8.90 14.65
C GLY A 230 -12.79 7.54 14.83
N GLY A 231 -11.45 7.47 14.68
CA GLY A 231 -10.67 6.23 14.75
C GLY A 231 -10.23 5.80 16.16
N GLY A 232 -10.70 6.46 17.21
CA GLY A 232 -10.44 6.04 18.60
C GLY A 232 -11.31 4.87 18.99
N MET A 233 -10.77 3.66 18.89
CA MET A 233 -11.43 2.42 19.30
C MET A 233 -11.24 2.16 20.80
N ARG A 234 -11.99 1.21 21.35
CA ARG A 234 -11.91 0.80 22.76
C ARG A 234 -11.10 -0.49 22.89
N GLN A 235 -11.71 -1.63 22.95
CA GLN A 235 -11.06 -2.95 23.07
C GLN A 235 -10.53 -3.42 21.70
N ALA A 236 -9.61 -2.64 21.15
CA ALA A 236 -9.05 -2.88 19.81
C ALA A 236 -8.03 -4.04 19.79
N GLY A 237 -7.66 -4.59 20.94
CA GLY A 237 -6.79 -5.74 21.06
C GLY A 237 -7.28 -6.95 20.27
N ILE A 238 -8.60 -7.13 20.12
CA ILE A 238 -9.17 -8.17 19.25
C ILE A 238 -8.62 -8.03 17.81
N ILE A 239 -8.63 -6.83 17.26
CA ILE A 239 -8.12 -6.56 15.91
C ILE A 239 -6.59 -6.61 15.89
N ALA A 240 -5.95 -6.02 16.91
CA ALA A 240 -4.50 -5.93 17.02
C ALA A 240 -3.84 -7.32 17.07
N ALA A 241 -4.47 -8.30 17.67
CA ALA A 241 -3.98 -9.68 17.72
C ALA A 241 -3.74 -10.28 16.33
N ALA A 242 -4.64 -10.03 15.37
CA ALA A 242 -4.41 -10.42 13.97
C ALA A 242 -3.24 -9.67 13.35
N GLY A 243 -3.05 -8.39 13.69
CA GLY A 243 -1.91 -7.59 13.25
C GLY A 243 -0.56 -8.11 13.76
N ILE A 244 -0.52 -8.63 14.98
CA ILE A 244 0.69 -9.28 15.52
C ILE A 244 1.03 -10.52 14.70
N VAL A 245 0.05 -11.41 14.43
CA VAL A 245 0.26 -12.59 13.58
C VAL A 245 0.69 -12.18 12.17
N ALA A 246 0.09 -11.11 11.61
CA ALA A 246 0.46 -10.56 10.31
C ALA A 246 1.96 -10.20 10.24
N LEU A 247 2.48 -9.52 11.25
CA LEU A 247 3.88 -9.07 11.28
C LEU A 247 4.88 -10.18 11.68
N THR A 248 4.42 -11.24 12.34
CA THR A 248 5.31 -12.33 12.80
C THR A 248 5.32 -13.53 11.87
N GLU A 249 4.23 -13.81 11.14
CA GLU A 249 4.07 -15.05 10.38
C GLU A 249 3.85 -14.82 8.87
N MET A 250 3.35 -13.63 8.45
CA MET A 250 2.93 -13.43 7.05
C MET A 250 3.92 -12.66 6.19
N VAL A 251 4.93 -12.01 6.77
CA VAL A 251 5.87 -11.17 6.02
C VAL A 251 6.69 -12.01 5.04
N ASP A 252 7.36 -13.05 5.51
CA ASP A 252 8.24 -13.87 4.67
C ASP A 252 7.46 -14.63 3.59
N ARG A 253 6.20 -14.97 3.88
CA ARG A 253 5.29 -15.62 2.95
C ARG A 253 4.97 -14.77 1.72
N LEU A 254 5.12 -13.44 1.79
CA LEU A 254 4.90 -12.56 0.62
C LEU A 254 5.76 -12.94 -0.59
N ALA A 255 6.88 -13.62 -0.38
CA ALA A 255 7.71 -14.16 -1.46
C ALA A 255 6.95 -15.13 -2.36
N GLU A 256 6.01 -15.92 -1.81
CA GLU A 256 5.17 -16.84 -2.58
C GLU A 256 4.22 -16.06 -3.52
N ASP A 257 3.68 -14.94 -3.05
CA ASP A 257 2.82 -14.07 -3.85
C ASP A 257 3.59 -13.47 -5.02
N HIS A 258 4.85 -13.08 -4.80
CA HIS A 258 5.74 -12.55 -5.86
C HIS A 258 6.07 -13.61 -6.92
N VAL A 259 6.36 -14.84 -6.49
CA VAL A 259 6.59 -15.98 -7.41
C VAL A 259 5.33 -16.27 -8.24
N ASN A 260 4.16 -16.29 -7.61
CA ASN A 260 2.88 -16.49 -8.29
C ASN A 260 2.57 -15.36 -9.27
N ALA A 261 2.87 -14.11 -8.91
CA ALA A 261 2.68 -12.95 -9.80
C ALA A 261 3.56 -13.05 -11.05
N ARG A 262 4.85 -13.38 -10.88
CA ARG A 262 5.77 -13.56 -12.01
C ARG A 262 5.32 -14.70 -12.91
N ARG A 263 4.96 -15.88 -12.37
CA ARG A 263 4.42 -17.01 -13.12
C ARG A 263 3.16 -16.62 -13.91
N LEU A 264 2.27 -15.86 -13.28
CA LEU A 264 1.07 -15.35 -13.94
C LEU A 264 1.42 -14.44 -15.12
N ALA A 265 2.33 -13.50 -14.94
CA ALA A 265 2.75 -12.58 -16.00
C ALA A 265 3.42 -13.31 -17.18
N GLU A 266 4.33 -14.24 -16.90
CA GLU A 266 4.99 -15.08 -17.90
C GLU A 266 3.96 -15.91 -18.71
N GLY A 267 2.98 -16.48 -18.00
CA GLY A 267 1.91 -17.23 -18.64
C GLY A 267 0.96 -16.38 -19.46
N LEU A 268 0.66 -15.15 -19.03
CA LEU A 268 -0.20 -14.20 -19.76
C LEU A 268 0.49 -13.67 -21.02
N ASP A 269 1.80 -13.35 -20.95
CA ASP A 269 2.57 -12.89 -22.11
C ASP A 269 2.68 -13.94 -23.21
N GLY A 270 2.62 -15.23 -22.83
CA GLY A 270 2.58 -16.35 -23.78
C GLY A 270 1.20 -16.63 -24.41
N ILE A 271 0.16 -15.81 -24.14
CA ILE A 271 -1.19 -15.99 -24.71
C ILE A 271 -1.39 -15.02 -25.87
N GLU A 272 -1.73 -15.56 -27.07
CA GLU A 272 -1.99 -14.75 -28.26
C GLU A 272 -3.12 -13.71 -27.98
N GLY A 273 -2.87 -12.47 -28.34
CA GLY A 273 -3.79 -11.35 -28.14
C GLY A 273 -3.64 -10.63 -26.80
N LEU A 274 -2.81 -11.13 -25.89
CA LEU A 274 -2.43 -10.43 -24.65
C LEU A 274 -0.99 -9.93 -24.73
N SER A 275 -0.68 -8.97 -23.88
CA SER A 275 0.68 -8.49 -23.59
C SER A 275 0.81 -8.27 -22.10
N ALA A 276 1.86 -8.82 -21.52
CA ALA A 276 2.31 -8.54 -20.15
C ALA A 276 3.82 -8.32 -20.18
N ASP A 277 4.34 -7.62 -19.18
CA ASP A 277 5.79 -7.46 -19.02
C ASP A 277 6.26 -8.18 -17.73
N PRO A 278 6.70 -9.44 -17.82
CA PRO A 278 7.19 -10.18 -16.66
C PRO A 278 8.40 -9.51 -15.98
N ALA A 279 9.19 -8.73 -16.72
CA ALA A 279 10.35 -8.02 -16.17
C ALA A 279 9.94 -6.84 -15.27
N ALA A 280 8.76 -6.26 -15.49
CA ALA A 280 8.20 -5.21 -14.66
C ALA A 280 7.46 -5.75 -13.41
N VAL A 281 7.28 -7.06 -13.25
CA VAL A 281 6.63 -7.67 -12.08
C VAL A 281 7.67 -7.92 -10.99
N HIS A 282 7.77 -6.98 -10.07
CA HIS A 282 8.69 -7.05 -8.93
C HIS A 282 8.06 -7.61 -7.66
N THR A 283 6.74 -7.48 -7.52
CA THR A 283 5.98 -7.88 -6.34
C THR A 283 4.71 -8.64 -6.73
N ASN A 284 3.60 -8.41 -6.07
CA ASN A 284 2.37 -9.18 -6.22
C ASN A 284 1.35 -8.56 -7.20
N ILE A 285 1.69 -7.50 -7.91
CA ILE A 285 0.78 -6.81 -8.85
C ILE A 285 1.20 -7.11 -10.29
N VAL A 286 0.26 -7.59 -11.08
CA VAL A 286 0.42 -7.89 -12.51
C VAL A 286 -0.53 -7.02 -13.32
N PHE A 287 0.00 -6.23 -14.24
CA PHE A 287 -0.78 -5.56 -15.28
C PHE A 287 -0.61 -6.32 -16.59
N PHE A 288 -1.68 -6.41 -17.34
CA PHE A 288 -1.67 -6.98 -18.68
C PHE A 288 -2.68 -6.28 -19.59
N GLU A 289 -2.45 -6.33 -20.89
CA GLU A 289 -3.23 -5.59 -21.88
C GLU A 289 -3.75 -6.53 -22.97
N ILE A 290 -4.90 -6.18 -23.55
CA ILE A 290 -5.45 -6.81 -24.74
C ILE A 290 -4.80 -6.13 -25.94
N ALA A 291 -3.75 -6.75 -26.49
CA ALA A 291 -2.90 -6.16 -27.53
C ALA A 291 -3.61 -6.07 -28.90
N ASP A 292 -4.41 -7.07 -29.24
CA ASP A 292 -5.08 -7.17 -30.54
C ASP A 292 -6.44 -6.46 -30.61
N ARG A 293 -6.94 -5.99 -29.46
CA ARG A 293 -8.19 -5.24 -29.32
C ARG A 293 -9.45 -5.97 -29.85
N ARG A 294 -9.42 -7.31 -29.98
CA ARG A 294 -10.58 -8.12 -30.39
C ARG A 294 -11.71 -8.09 -29.34
N THR A 295 -11.38 -7.79 -28.09
CA THR A 295 -12.32 -7.65 -26.98
C THR A 295 -11.93 -6.46 -26.11
N THR A 296 -12.73 -6.15 -25.09
CA THR A 296 -12.41 -5.13 -24.10
C THR A 296 -12.04 -5.77 -22.78
N ALA A 297 -11.29 -5.03 -21.94
CA ALA A 297 -10.94 -5.46 -20.58
C ALA A 297 -12.18 -5.80 -19.73
N ALA A 298 -13.25 -5.02 -19.86
CA ALA A 298 -14.51 -5.28 -19.16
C ALA A 298 -15.17 -6.58 -19.64
N ALA A 299 -15.20 -6.84 -20.96
CA ALA A 299 -15.77 -8.06 -21.51
C ALA A 299 -14.94 -9.30 -21.11
N LEU A 300 -13.62 -9.22 -21.20
CA LEU A 300 -12.74 -10.31 -20.76
C LEU A 300 -12.89 -10.57 -19.23
N ALA A 301 -12.91 -9.53 -18.41
CA ALA A 301 -13.12 -9.67 -16.96
C ALA A 301 -14.47 -10.33 -16.65
N ALA A 302 -15.54 -10.01 -17.39
CA ALA A 302 -16.84 -10.64 -17.23
C ALA A 302 -16.82 -12.13 -17.64
N ALA A 303 -16.15 -12.49 -18.74
CA ALA A 303 -15.99 -13.88 -19.18
C ALA A 303 -15.18 -14.71 -18.16
N LEU A 304 -14.09 -14.15 -17.65
CA LEU A 304 -13.28 -14.75 -16.60
C LEU A 304 -14.09 -14.98 -15.32
N ALA A 305 -14.88 -13.98 -14.90
CA ALA A 305 -15.73 -14.08 -13.72
C ALA A 305 -16.78 -15.19 -13.87
N ALA A 306 -17.40 -15.34 -15.05
CA ALA A 306 -18.32 -16.44 -15.35
C ALA A 306 -17.64 -17.82 -15.25
N ALA A 307 -16.33 -17.89 -15.55
CA ALA A 307 -15.50 -19.09 -15.43
C ALA A 307 -14.83 -19.26 -14.05
N GLY A 308 -15.15 -18.39 -13.08
CA GLY A 308 -14.69 -18.49 -11.69
C GLY A 308 -13.31 -17.86 -11.42
N VAL A 309 -12.85 -16.92 -12.28
CA VAL A 309 -11.63 -16.13 -12.08
C VAL A 309 -11.99 -14.64 -12.05
N LEU A 310 -11.62 -13.93 -10.99
CA LEU A 310 -11.94 -12.52 -10.82
C LEU A 310 -10.68 -11.66 -10.99
N VAL A 311 -10.72 -10.71 -11.92
CA VAL A 311 -9.66 -9.71 -12.17
C VAL A 311 -10.28 -8.31 -12.28
N LEU A 312 -9.48 -7.26 -12.23
CA LEU A 312 -9.94 -5.88 -12.31
C LEU A 312 -9.65 -5.29 -13.69
N ALA A 313 -10.68 -4.88 -14.43
CA ALA A 313 -10.53 -4.02 -15.60
C ALA A 313 -10.28 -2.58 -15.16
N LEU A 314 -9.25 -1.93 -15.71
CA LEU A 314 -8.83 -0.57 -15.34
C LEU A 314 -9.23 0.47 -16.35
N ASP A 315 -9.12 0.13 -17.62
CA ASP A 315 -9.47 0.96 -18.77
C ASP A 315 -9.96 0.05 -19.91
N PRO A 316 -10.24 0.55 -21.13
CA PRO A 316 -10.81 -0.27 -22.21
C PRO A 316 -10.01 -1.54 -22.55
N TYR A 317 -8.70 -1.56 -22.34
CA TYR A 317 -7.85 -2.67 -22.77
C TYR A 317 -6.87 -3.18 -21.71
N ARG A 318 -6.78 -2.53 -20.54
CA ARG A 318 -5.83 -2.88 -19.49
C ARG A 318 -6.54 -3.53 -18.31
N LEU A 319 -5.95 -4.63 -17.82
CA LEU A 319 -6.42 -5.35 -16.64
C LEU A 319 -5.32 -5.40 -15.57
N ARG A 320 -5.75 -5.65 -14.35
CA ARG A 320 -4.85 -5.88 -13.20
C ARG A 320 -5.26 -7.16 -12.50
N ALA A 321 -4.27 -7.98 -12.17
CA ALA A 321 -4.38 -9.09 -11.25
C ALA A 321 -3.43 -8.87 -10.06
N VAL A 322 -3.81 -9.32 -8.88
CA VAL A 322 -2.99 -9.23 -7.66
C VAL A 322 -2.98 -10.59 -6.98
N THR A 323 -1.79 -11.15 -6.79
CA THR A 323 -1.62 -12.41 -6.07
C THR A 323 -1.54 -12.17 -4.56
N HIS A 324 -2.07 -13.10 -3.79
CA HIS A 324 -2.14 -13.01 -2.32
C HIS A 324 -2.51 -14.37 -1.71
N TYR A 325 -2.41 -14.51 -0.39
CA TYR A 325 -2.90 -15.69 0.34
C TYR A 325 -4.43 -15.83 0.18
N PRO A 326 -5.00 -17.05 -0.02
CA PRO A 326 -4.33 -18.36 -0.03
C PRO A 326 -4.05 -18.90 -1.45
N LEU A 327 -3.85 -18.06 -2.45
CA LEU A 327 -3.66 -18.48 -3.84
C LEU A 327 -2.37 -19.28 -4.00
N THR A 328 -2.49 -20.41 -4.70
CA THR A 328 -1.40 -21.35 -4.94
C THR A 328 -0.93 -21.32 -6.39
N GLY A 329 0.22 -21.92 -6.68
CA GLY A 329 0.69 -22.11 -8.06
C GLY A 329 -0.32 -22.87 -8.95
N ALA A 330 -1.09 -23.80 -8.38
CA ALA A 330 -2.16 -24.50 -9.10
C ALA A 330 -3.33 -23.58 -9.49
N ASP A 331 -3.65 -22.61 -8.63
CA ASP A 331 -4.66 -21.59 -8.95
C ASP A 331 -4.18 -20.66 -10.09
N ILE A 332 -2.88 -20.38 -10.15
CA ILE A 332 -2.30 -19.60 -11.26
C ILE A 332 -2.38 -20.38 -12.57
N GLU A 333 -2.01 -21.67 -12.59
CA GLU A 333 -2.14 -22.51 -13.79
C GLU A 333 -3.61 -22.61 -14.26
N ARG A 334 -4.53 -22.79 -13.32
CA ARG A 334 -5.96 -22.79 -13.61
C ARG A 334 -6.41 -21.44 -14.17
N THR A 335 -5.94 -20.33 -13.62
CA THR A 335 -6.22 -18.98 -14.14
C THR A 335 -5.79 -18.87 -15.61
N LEU A 336 -4.56 -19.27 -15.93
CA LEU A 336 -4.02 -19.22 -17.28
C LEU A 336 -4.80 -20.09 -18.26
N ALA A 337 -5.23 -21.28 -17.85
CA ALA A 337 -6.09 -22.16 -18.64
C ALA A 337 -7.45 -21.49 -18.94
N VAL A 338 -8.07 -20.87 -17.96
CA VAL A 338 -9.33 -20.15 -18.11
C VAL A 338 -9.17 -18.95 -19.04
N VAL A 339 -8.08 -18.18 -18.92
CA VAL A 339 -7.79 -17.03 -19.81
C VAL A 339 -7.67 -17.49 -21.26
N ARG A 340 -6.91 -18.57 -21.55
CA ARG A 340 -6.81 -19.14 -22.91
C ARG A 340 -8.18 -19.53 -23.45
N SER A 341 -8.96 -20.25 -22.67
CA SER A 341 -10.31 -20.67 -23.08
C SER A 341 -11.24 -19.50 -23.39
N CYS A 342 -11.20 -18.42 -22.60
CA CYS A 342 -12.03 -17.23 -22.81
C CYS A 342 -11.63 -16.44 -24.08
N LEU A 343 -10.40 -16.57 -24.55
CA LEU A 343 -9.90 -15.91 -25.77
C LEU A 343 -9.99 -16.80 -27.01
N GLY A 344 -10.40 -18.08 -26.85
CA GLY A 344 -10.52 -19.05 -27.95
C GLY A 344 -9.18 -19.62 -28.41
N ASN A 345 -8.20 -19.62 -27.53
CA ASN A 345 -6.84 -20.13 -27.74
C ASN A 345 -6.66 -21.53 -27.12
#